data_67295d0662de0e9e34da2f154263b2fa
#
_entry.id   67295d0662de0e9e34da2f154263b2fa
#
_cell.length_a   1.000
_cell.length_b   1.000
_cell.length_c   1.000
_cell.angle_alpha   90.00
_cell.angle_beta   90.00
_cell.angle_gamma   90.00
#
_symmetry.space_group_name_H-M   'P 1'
#
loop_
_entity.id
_entity.type
_entity.pdbx_description
1 polymer ?
#
loop_
_entity_poly.entity_id
_entity_poly.type
_entity_poly.pdbx_seq_one_letter_code
_entity_poly.pdbx_strand_id
1 'polypeptide(L)'
;GAAANIFVGQVEAPLLIRPYVSKLSKKELLILMTAGMSTVAGSVMVALITILESSFGDENLIQHFITASVLSVPAAIMYANIMIPSNSITDFNENKVPKVYKSTMDAVTRGTSDGTSIAVSVGTILIAVIALVYIVNSILGGISNNFGFDLSIEIILGYIFAPIAWLMGIPWNEAIIAGELLGIKTTLNEFVAYPGLAALENGELSDKSKL
;
A
#
# COMPACT_ATOMS: atom_id res chain seq x y z
N GLY A 1 -8.09 -8.56 -13.07
CA GLY A 1 -8.04 -7.88 -11.76
C GLY A 1 -6.60 -7.65 -11.31
N ALA A 2 -5.86 -8.71 -10.94
CA ALA A 2 -4.50 -8.57 -10.40
C ALA A 2 -3.54 -7.80 -11.33
N ALA A 3 -3.53 -8.10 -12.63
CA ALA A 3 -2.71 -7.37 -13.60
C ALA A 3 -3.11 -5.88 -13.75
N ALA A 4 -4.36 -5.54 -13.51
CA ALA A 4 -4.82 -4.16 -13.55
C ALA A 4 -4.23 -3.33 -12.39
N ASN A 5 -3.93 -3.95 -11.25
CA ASN A 5 -3.32 -3.29 -10.10
C ASN A 5 -1.92 -2.69 -10.37
N ILE A 6 -1.26 -3.09 -11.48
CA ILE A 6 0.02 -2.47 -11.88
C ILE A 6 -0.18 -0.98 -12.22
N PHE A 7 -1.36 -0.63 -12.74
CA PHE A 7 -1.65 0.71 -13.25
C PHE A 7 -2.71 1.45 -12.45
N VAL A 8 -3.72 0.74 -11.95
CA VAL A 8 -4.83 1.29 -11.19
C VAL A 8 -4.75 0.86 -9.72
N GLY A 9 -5.35 1.65 -8.85
CA GLY A 9 -5.28 1.42 -7.40
C GLY A 9 -5.99 0.15 -6.94
N GLN A 10 -5.70 -0.23 -5.71
CA GLN A 10 -6.30 -1.39 -5.04
C GLN A 10 -7.84 -1.33 -4.90
N VAL A 11 -8.42 -0.15 -4.98
CA VAL A 11 -9.88 0.06 -4.93
C VAL A 11 -10.47 0.01 -6.33
N GLU A 12 -9.78 0.56 -7.32
CA GLU A 12 -10.23 0.66 -8.71
C GLU A 12 -10.15 -0.69 -9.45
N ALA A 13 -9.15 -1.51 -9.16
CA ALA A 13 -8.99 -2.80 -9.83
C ALA A 13 -10.15 -3.78 -9.54
N PRO A 14 -10.68 -3.91 -8.30
CA PRO A 14 -11.92 -4.65 -8.05
C PRO A 14 -13.13 -4.07 -8.77
N LEU A 15 -13.22 -2.75 -8.99
CA LEU A 15 -14.32 -2.14 -9.74
C LEU A 15 -14.36 -2.58 -11.20
N LEU A 16 -13.19 -2.80 -11.83
CA LEU A 16 -13.09 -3.32 -13.19
C LEU A 16 -13.71 -4.72 -13.36
N ILE A 17 -13.69 -5.51 -12.30
CA ILE A 17 -14.21 -6.88 -12.28
C ILE A 17 -15.43 -7.02 -11.38
N ARG A 18 -16.08 -5.92 -11.00
CA ARG A 18 -17.21 -5.86 -10.06
C ARG A 18 -18.28 -6.94 -10.28
N PRO A 19 -18.71 -7.26 -11.53
CA PRO A 19 -19.71 -8.30 -11.75
C PRO A 19 -19.27 -9.70 -11.37
N TYR A 20 -17.96 -9.93 -11.27
CA TYR A 20 -17.37 -11.23 -11.01
C TYR A 20 -16.90 -11.41 -9.56
N VAL A 21 -16.72 -10.32 -8.81
CA VAL A 21 -16.15 -10.34 -7.45
C VAL A 21 -16.91 -11.29 -6.52
N SER A 22 -18.25 -11.31 -6.59
CA SER A 22 -19.10 -12.19 -5.77
C SER A 22 -18.95 -13.68 -6.08
N LYS A 23 -18.35 -14.02 -7.22
CA LYS A 23 -18.15 -15.41 -7.69
C LYS A 23 -16.72 -15.90 -7.48
N LEU A 24 -15.80 -15.00 -7.11
CA LEU A 24 -14.41 -15.38 -6.89
C LEU A 24 -14.28 -16.38 -5.75
N SER A 25 -13.43 -17.37 -5.96
CA SER A 25 -12.99 -18.28 -4.89
C SER A 25 -12.19 -17.50 -3.83
N LYS A 26 -12.07 -18.04 -2.63
CA LYS A 26 -11.27 -17.43 -1.56
C LYS A 26 -9.83 -17.15 -1.98
N LYS A 27 -9.23 -18.06 -2.76
CA LYS A 27 -7.88 -17.92 -3.31
C LYS A 27 -7.79 -16.76 -4.30
N GLU A 28 -8.73 -16.68 -5.26
CA GLU A 28 -8.75 -15.62 -6.26
C GLU A 28 -8.99 -14.24 -5.62
N LEU A 29 -9.86 -14.19 -4.59
CA LEU A 29 -10.06 -12.99 -3.81
C LEU A 29 -8.79 -12.58 -3.07
N LEU A 30 -8.07 -13.55 -2.45
CA LEU A 30 -6.80 -13.28 -1.80
C LEU A 30 -5.75 -12.76 -2.78
N ILE A 31 -5.65 -13.35 -3.99
CA ILE A 31 -4.76 -12.86 -5.06
C ILE A 31 -5.07 -11.39 -5.38
N LEU A 32 -6.35 -11.07 -5.57
CA LEU A 32 -6.78 -9.72 -5.91
C LEU A 32 -6.42 -8.72 -4.82
N MET A 33 -6.69 -9.06 -3.57
CA MET A 33 -6.39 -8.21 -2.40
C MET A 33 -4.88 -8.05 -2.21
N THR A 34 -4.11 -9.15 -2.23
CA THR A 34 -2.66 -9.10 -2.04
C THR A 34 -1.98 -8.32 -3.16
N ALA A 35 -2.39 -8.53 -4.42
CA ALA A 35 -1.87 -7.76 -5.55
C ALA A 35 -2.19 -6.27 -5.40
N GLY A 36 -3.41 -5.92 -4.95
CA GLY A 36 -3.80 -4.52 -4.72
C GLY A 36 -2.97 -3.84 -3.62
N MET A 37 -2.70 -4.55 -2.53
CA MET A 37 -1.92 -4.01 -1.41
C MET A 37 -0.41 -3.93 -1.67
N SER A 38 0.10 -4.69 -2.64
CA SER A 38 1.54 -4.76 -2.96
C SER A 38 1.96 -3.89 -4.15
N THR A 39 1.02 -3.32 -4.89
CA THR A 39 1.26 -2.43 -6.03
C THR A 39 0.92 -0.99 -5.68
N VAL A 40 1.50 -0.05 -6.41
CA VAL A 40 1.22 1.39 -6.26
C VAL A 40 0.39 1.86 -7.46
N ALA A 41 -0.75 2.50 -7.19
CA ALA A 41 -1.59 3.09 -8.24
C ALA A 41 -0.81 4.17 -9.00
N GLY A 42 -1.00 4.27 -10.31
CA GLY A 42 -0.28 5.23 -11.15
C GLY A 42 -0.45 6.69 -10.70
N SER A 43 -1.66 7.08 -10.27
CA SER A 43 -1.92 8.42 -9.73
C SER A 43 -1.20 8.67 -8.39
N VAL A 44 -1.17 7.67 -7.52
CA VAL A 44 -0.45 7.73 -6.24
C VAL A 44 1.05 7.74 -6.47
N MET A 45 1.54 6.95 -7.43
CA MET A 45 2.95 6.92 -7.82
C MET A 45 3.47 8.31 -8.18
N VAL A 46 2.74 9.08 -8.99
CA VAL A 46 3.12 10.46 -9.34
C VAL A 46 3.23 11.33 -8.10
N ALA A 47 2.27 11.24 -7.17
CA ALA A 47 2.32 12.02 -5.93
C ALA A 47 3.51 11.62 -5.04
N LEU A 48 3.80 10.32 -4.91
CA LEU A 48 4.92 9.83 -4.11
C LEU A 48 6.28 10.23 -4.73
N ILE A 49 6.41 10.17 -6.04
CA ILE A 49 7.61 10.65 -6.75
C ILE A 49 7.85 12.13 -6.45
N THR A 50 6.82 12.96 -6.53
CA THR A 50 6.93 14.39 -6.23
C THR A 50 7.40 14.65 -4.78
N ILE A 51 6.97 13.81 -3.82
CA ILE A 51 7.42 13.89 -2.43
C ILE A 51 8.90 13.50 -2.30
N LEU A 52 9.31 12.42 -2.98
CA LEU A 52 10.66 11.88 -2.89
C LEU A 52 11.69 12.64 -3.72
N GLU A 53 11.28 13.30 -4.80
CA GLU A 53 12.17 13.99 -5.74
C GLU A 53 13.08 15.01 -5.04
N SER A 54 12.56 15.67 -4.01
CA SER A 54 13.33 16.63 -3.22
C SER A 54 14.48 16.00 -2.42
N SER A 55 14.39 14.72 -2.09
CA SER A 55 15.35 14.00 -1.23
C SER A 55 16.24 13.02 -1.99
N PHE A 56 15.77 12.50 -3.14
CA PHE A 56 16.48 11.50 -3.95
C PHE A 56 17.07 12.09 -5.24
N GLY A 57 16.78 13.35 -5.58
CA GLY A 57 17.28 13.98 -6.80
C GLY A 57 16.71 13.35 -8.08
N ASP A 58 17.49 13.41 -9.17
CA ASP A 58 17.11 12.90 -10.51
C ASP A 58 17.21 11.36 -10.64
N GLU A 59 17.16 10.61 -9.56
CA GLU A 59 17.14 9.16 -9.66
C GLU A 59 15.87 8.68 -10.35
N ASN A 60 15.98 7.55 -11.07
CA ASN A 60 14.86 6.97 -11.84
C ASN A 60 13.77 6.35 -10.94
N LEU A 61 13.21 7.14 -10.01
CA LEU A 61 12.17 6.70 -9.06
C LEU A 61 10.99 6.02 -9.77
N ILE A 62 10.57 6.56 -10.93
CA ILE A 62 9.50 5.97 -11.74
C ILE A 62 9.83 4.51 -12.09
N GLN A 63 11.08 4.24 -12.51
CA GLN A 63 11.50 2.90 -12.89
C GLN A 63 11.44 1.93 -11.71
N HIS A 64 11.85 2.37 -10.51
CA HIS A 64 11.79 1.56 -9.30
C HIS A 64 10.34 1.24 -8.91
N PHE A 65 9.45 2.22 -8.90
CA PHE A 65 8.03 2.01 -8.60
C PHE A 65 7.35 1.07 -9.60
N ILE A 66 7.58 1.26 -10.90
CA ILE A 66 6.99 0.39 -11.94
C ILE A 66 7.55 -1.04 -11.79
N THR A 67 8.87 -1.18 -11.61
CA THR A 67 9.49 -2.50 -11.44
C THR A 67 8.93 -3.21 -10.21
N ALA A 68 8.82 -2.52 -9.07
CA ALA A 68 8.22 -3.05 -7.86
C ALA A 68 6.77 -3.51 -8.09
N SER A 69 5.94 -2.67 -8.74
CA SER A 69 4.54 -3.01 -9.03
C SER A 69 4.41 -4.21 -9.97
N VAL A 70 5.26 -4.30 -11.01
CA VAL A 70 5.25 -5.44 -11.95
C VAL A 70 5.66 -6.74 -11.25
N LEU A 71 6.70 -6.71 -10.40
CA LEU A 71 7.18 -7.88 -9.66
C LEU A 71 6.22 -8.30 -8.55
N SER A 72 5.47 -7.37 -7.97
CA SER A 72 4.52 -7.64 -6.89
C SER A 72 3.36 -8.53 -7.32
N VAL A 73 2.90 -8.42 -8.57
CA VAL A 73 1.76 -9.23 -9.04
C VAL A 73 2.06 -10.73 -9.07
N PRO A 74 3.15 -11.22 -9.71
CA PRO A 74 3.50 -12.64 -9.65
C PRO A 74 3.83 -13.10 -8.22
N ALA A 75 4.45 -12.24 -7.39
CA ALA A 75 4.69 -12.54 -5.99
C ALA A 75 3.38 -12.72 -5.21
N ALA A 76 2.40 -11.85 -5.39
CA ALA A 76 1.07 -11.97 -4.79
C ALA A 76 0.37 -13.26 -5.16
N ILE A 77 0.46 -13.67 -6.44
CA ILE A 77 -0.08 -14.94 -6.93
C ILE A 77 0.63 -16.12 -6.25
N MET A 78 1.95 -16.07 -6.14
CA MET A 78 2.75 -17.11 -5.48
C MET A 78 2.36 -17.25 -4.01
N TYR A 79 2.35 -16.17 -3.25
CA TYR A 79 2.00 -16.19 -1.82
C TYR A 79 0.56 -16.65 -1.59
N ALA A 80 -0.40 -16.20 -2.38
CA ALA A 80 -1.78 -16.64 -2.27
C ALA A 80 -1.93 -18.14 -2.56
N ASN A 81 -1.15 -18.69 -3.50
CA ASN A 81 -1.12 -20.14 -3.77
C ASN A 81 -0.53 -20.95 -2.61
N ILE A 82 0.46 -20.40 -1.90
CA ILE A 82 1.06 -21.02 -0.72
C ILE A 82 0.08 -20.98 0.46
N MET A 83 -0.56 -19.82 0.69
CA MET A 83 -1.46 -19.62 1.84
C MET A 83 -2.80 -20.36 1.70
N ILE A 84 -3.36 -20.39 0.49
CA ILE A 84 -4.63 -21.07 0.19
C ILE A 84 -4.42 -21.98 -1.01
N PRO A 85 -3.82 -23.17 -0.83
CA PRO A 85 -3.68 -24.15 -1.90
C PRO A 85 -5.06 -24.65 -2.31
N SER A 86 -5.54 -24.26 -3.47
CA SER A 86 -6.83 -24.68 -4.02
C SER A 86 -6.69 -24.84 -5.53
N ASN A 87 -7.27 -25.90 -6.06
CA ASN A 87 -7.39 -26.14 -7.50
C ASN A 87 -8.74 -25.67 -8.05
N SER A 88 -9.58 -25.06 -7.22
CA SER A 88 -10.86 -24.50 -7.69
C SER A 88 -10.61 -23.27 -8.56
N ILE A 89 -10.96 -23.39 -9.84
CA ILE A 89 -11.02 -22.27 -10.77
C ILE A 89 -12.47 -21.86 -10.87
N THR A 90 -12.74 -20.56 -10.72
CA THR A 90 -14.09 -20.05 -10.89
C THR A 90 -14.48 -20.13 -12.36
N ASP A 91 -15.52 -20.89 -12.67
CA ASP A 91 -16.04 -20.99 -14.03
C ASP A 91 -16.85 -19.71 -14.37
N PHE A 92 -16.25 -18.86 -15.19
CA PHE A 92 -16.88 -17.64 -15.69
C PHE A 92 -17.71 -17.97 -16.94
N ASN A 93 -19.00 -18.16 -16.76
CA ASN A 93 -19.91 -18.32 -17.88
C ASN A 93 -20.10 -16.93 -18.53
N GLU A 94 -19.32 -16.63 -19.59
CA GLU A 94 -19.27 -15.33 -20.26
C GLU A 94 -20.64 -14.83 -20.76
N ASN A 95 -21.56 -15.75 -21.03
CA ASN A 95 -22.90 -15.45 -21.54
C ASN A 95 -23.87 -14.84 -20.50
N LYS A 96 -23.47 -14.69 -19.25
CA LYS A 96 -24.33 -14.21 -18.15
C LYS A 96 -23.73 -13.03 -17.37
N VAL A 97 -22.87 -12.22 -17.99
CA VAL A 97 -22.38 -11.01 -17.32
C VAL A 97 -23.51 -9.99 -17.26
N PRO A 98 -24.00 -9.65 -16.07
CA PRO A 98 -25.02 -8.62 -15.97
C PRO A 98 -24.46 -7.29 -16.46
N LYS A 99 -25.17 -6.64 -17.38
CA LYS A 99 -24.83 -5.27 -17.78
C LYS A 99 -25.00 -4.35 -16.57
N VAL A 100 -23.90 -3.92 -15.99
CA VAL A 100 -23.87 -3.02 -14.82
C VAL A 100 -24.35 -1.62 -15.22
N TYR A 101 -24.06 -1.21 -16.44
CA TYR A 101 -24.36 0.12 -16.95
C TYR A 101 -25.28 0.05 -18.15
N LYS A 102 -26.24 0.99 -18.22
CA LYS A 102 -27.26 1.06 -19.30
C LYS A 102 -26.69 1.72 -20.56
N SER A 103 -25.72 2.64 -20.39
CA SER A 103 -25.07 3.37 -21.49
C SER A 103 -23.67 3.84 -21.07
N THR A 104 -22.86 4.33 -22.01
CA THR A 104 -21.56 4.94 -21.72
C THR A 104 -21.69 6.14 -20.78
N MET A 105 -22.71 6.98 -20.96
CA MET A 105 -22.94 8.13 -20.08
C MET A 105 -23.36 7.69 -18.66
N ASP A 106 -24.15 6.62 -18.54
CA ASP A 106 -24.48 6.03 -17.23
C ASP A 106 -23.22 5.52 -16.53
N ALA A 107 -22.31 4.87 -17.27
CA ALA A 107 -21.03 4.42 -16.73
C ALA A 107 -20.13 5.57 -16.28
N VAL A 108 -20.03 6.63 -17.06
CA VAL A 108 -19.26 7.85 -16.69
C VAL A 108 -19.85 8.50 -15.44
N THR A 109 -21.16 8.72 -15.42
CA THR A 109 -21.83 9.41 -14.30
C THR A 109 -21.70 8.63 -12.99
N ARG A 110 -21.94 7.32 -13.02
CA ARG A 110 -21.79 6.46 -11.83
C ARG A 110 -20.34 6.33 -11.43
N GLY A 111 -19.43 6.13 -12.39
CA GLY A 111 -18.00 6.05 -12.10
C GLY A 111 -17.46 7.32 -11.45
N THR A 112 -17.88 8.51 -11.91
CA THR A 112 -17.51 9.79 -11.28
C THR A 112 -18.07 9.90 -9.86
N SER A 113 -19.33 9.52 -9.65
CA SER A 113 -19.95 9.55 -8.31
C SER A 113 -19.28 8.57 -7.36
N ASP A 114 -19.03 7.33 -7.79
CA ASP A 114 -18.34 6.31 -7.00
C ASP A 114 -16.90 6.76 -6.67
N GLY A 115 -16.17 7.29 -7.66
CA GLY A 115 -14.81 7.81 -7.48
C GLY A 115 -14.74 8.97 -6.50
N THR A 116 -15.66 9.93 -6.57
CA THR A 116 -15.73 11.04 -5.62
C THR A 116 -16.00 10.55 -4.20
N SER A 117 -16.93 9.61 -4.05
CA SER A 117 -17.25 9.02 -2.74
C SER A 117 -16.04 8.30 -2.13
N ILE A 118 -15.31 7.54 -2.94
CA ILE A 118 -14.08 6.87 -2.52
C ILE A 118 -13.02 7.89 -2.10
N ALA A 119 -12.78 8.92 -2.89
CA ALA A 119 -11.77 9.95 -2.60
C ALA A 119 -12.05 10.66 -1.27
N VAL A 120 -13.30 11.05 -1.03
CA VAL A 120 -13.72 11.66 0.24
C VAL A 120 -13.55 10.69 1.40
N SER A 121 -13.93 9.42 1.23
CA SER A 121 -13.78 8.39 2.25
C SER A 121 -12.31 8.15 2.62
N VAL A 122 -11.44 8.03 1.63
CA VAL A 122 -10.00 7.87 1.85
C VAL A 122 -9.42 9.08 2.59
N GLY A 123 -9.73 10.31 2.15
CA GLY A 123 -9.28 11.52 2.84
C GLY A 123 -9.75 11.60 4.29
N THR A 124 -11.01 11.22 4.54
CA THR A 124 -11.56 11.21 5.91
C THR A 124 -10.85 10.19 6.80
N ILE A 125 -10.60 8.98 6.28
CA ILE A 125 -9.89 7.93 7.02
C ILE A 125 -8.46 8.38 7.33
N LEU A 126 -7.75 8.98 6.37
CA LEU A 126 -6.40 9.52 6.57
C LEU A 126 -6.35 10.52 7.72
N ILE A 127 -7.25 11.50 7.71
CA ILE A 127 -7.32 12.52 8.78
C ILE A 127 -7.58 11.85 10.13
N ALA A 128 -8.53 10.92 10.21
CA ALA A 128 -8.87 10.24 11.45
C ALA A 128 -7.69 9.40 11.98
N VAL A 129 -7.03 8.66 11.12
CA VAL A 129 -5.91 7.78 11.52
C VAL A 129 -4.69 8.61 11.96
N ILE A 130 -4.34 9.67 11.24
CA ILE A 130 -3.25 10.58 11.64
C ILE A 130 -3.55 11.22 13.01
N ALA A 131 -4.79 11.65 13.23
CA ALA A 131 -5.20 12.20 14.52
C ALA A 131 -5.09 11.19 15.67
N LEU A 132 -5.50 9.92 15.42
CA LEU A 132 -5.37 8.85 16.41
C LEU A 132 -3.90 8.55 16.75
N VAL A 133 -3.03 8.48 15.74
CA VAL A 133 -1.58 8.28 15.95
C VAL A 133 -1.00 9.43 16.76
N TYR A 134 -1.36 10.67 16.45
CA TYR A 134 -0.91 11.83 17.23
C TYR A 134 -1.36 11.75 18.70
N ILE A 135 -2.59 11.35 18.96
CA ILE A 135 -3.10 11.18 20.34
C ILE A 135 -2.29 10.10 21.06
N VAL A 136 -2.08 8.94 20.43
CA VAL A 136 -1.33 7.84 21.06
C VAL A 136 0.12 8.24 21.29
N ASN A 137 0.78 8.90 20.34
CA ASN A 137 2.15 9.40 20.51
C ASN A 137 2.24 10.46 21.62
N SER A 138 1.23 11.31 21.78
CA SER A 138 1.17 12.28 22.88
C SER A 138 1.08 11.59 24.24
N ILE A 139 0.31 10.50 24.33
CA ILE A 139 0.20 9.70 25.57
C ILE A 139 1.52 8.96 25.84
N LEU A 140 2.08 8.29 24.84
CA LEU A 140 3.34 7.56 24.95
C LEU A 140 4.48 8.49 25.34
N GLY A 141 4.63 9.63 24.67
CA GLY A 141 5.63 10.65 25.00
C GLY A 141 5.44 11.24 26.38
N GLY A 142 4.20 11.51 26.81
CA GLY A 142 3.91 11.99 28.15
C GLY A 142 4.30 11.01 29.25
N ILE A 143 4.23 9.71 28.98
CA ILE A 143 4.67 8.66 29.91
C ILE A 143 6.19 8.50 29.84
N SER A 144 6.76 8.35 28.67
CA SER A 144 8.19 8.02 28.47
C SER A 144 9.13 9.14 28.88
N ASN A 145 8.75 10.41 28.71
CA ASN A 145 9.53 11.55 29.14
C ASN A 145 9.82 11.55 30.65
N ASN A 146 8.90 10.99 31.47
CA ASN A 146 9.13 10.83 32.89
C ASN A 146 10.22 9.79 33.23
N PHE A 147 10.54 8.90 32.30
CA PHE A 147 11.56 7.87 32.42
C PHE A 147 12.85 8.19 31.64
N GLY A 148 12.92 9.33 30.97
CA GLY A 148 14.11 9.80 30.25
C GLY A 148 14.39 9.11 28.93
N PHE A 149 13.37 8.54 28.26
CA PHE A 149 13.47 8.00 26.91
C PHE A 149 12.29 8.43 26.07
N ASP A 150 12.48 8.52 24.75
CA ASP A 150 11.41 8.82 23.80
C ASP A 150 10.74 7.52 23.36
N LEU A 151 9.42 7.49 23.36
CA LEU A 151 8.61 6.38 22.87
C LEU A 151 7.50 6.89 21.97
N SER A 152 7.44 6.32 20.79
CA SER A 152 6.37 6.58 19.82
C SER A 152 5.88 5.26 19.19
N ILE A 153 4.74 5.30 18.51
CA ILE A 153 4.25 4.15 17.74
C ILE A 153 5.28 3.75 16.69
N GLU A 154 5.89 4.72 16.04
CA GLU A 154 6.89 4.52 14.99
C GLU A 154 8.06 3.69 15.51
N ILE A 155 8.62 4.07 16.66
CA ILE A 155 9.73 3.34 17.30
C ILE A 155 9.31 1.90 17.67
N ILE A 156 8.12 1.72 18.24
CA ILE A 156 7.60 0.39 18.57
C ILE A 156 7.48 -0.47 17.31
N LEU A 157 6.91 0.09 16.25
CA LEU A 157 6.80 -0.58 14.95
C LEU A 157 8.18 -0.87 14.36
N GLY A 158 9.15 0.03 14.53
CA GLY A 158 10.53 -0.15 14.11
C GLY A 158 11.12 -1.43 14.67
N TYR A 159 11.02 -1.65 15.95
CA TYR A 159 11.51 -2.88 16.59
C TYR A 159 10.74 -4.13 16.12
N ILE A 160 9.44 -4.05 15.94
CA ILE A 160 8.61 -5.18 15.49
C ILE A 160 8.94 -5.56 14.03
N PHE A 161 9.13 -4.58 13.16
CA PHE A 161 9.37 -4.78 11.74
C PHE A 161 10.86 -4.89 11.37
N ALA A 162 11.81 -4.55 12.28
CA ALA A 162 13.24 -4.68 12.03
C ALA A 162 13.67 -6.08 11.57
N PRO A 163 13.20 -7.20 12.15
CA PRO A 163 13.53 -8.53 11.66
C PRO A 163 13.03 -8.76 10.22
N ILE A 164 11.87 -8.19 9.86
CA ILE A 164 11.31 -8.30 8.51
C ILE A 164 12.15 -7.47 7.54
N ALA A 165 12.53 -6.23 7.89
CA ALA A 165 13.41 -5.39 7.11
C ALA A 165 14.76 -6.08 6.86
N TRP A 166 15.33 -6.71 7.87
CA TRP A 166 16.56 -7.48 7.74
C TRP A 166 16.40 -8.68 6.79
N LEU A 167 15.31 -9.42 6.88
CA LEU A 167 15.00 -10.54 5.97
C LEU A 167 14.82 -10.07 4.52
N MET A 168 14.42 -8.82 4.29
CA MET A 168 14.35 -8.20 2.97
C MET A 168 15.73 -7.81 2.41
N GLY A 169 16.79 -7.88 3.22
CA GLY A 169 18.17 -7.61 2.83
C GLY A 169 18.72 -6.27 3.29
N ILE A 170 18.02 -5.57 4.17
CA ILE A 170 18.48 -4.33 4.80
C ILE A 170 19.48 -4.68 5.90
N PRO A 171 20.65 -3.98 5.98
CA PRO A 171 21.61 -4.18 7.05
C PRO A 171 20.99 -3.98 8.44
N TRP A 172 21.42 -4.77 9.43
CA TRP A 172 20.81 -4.74 10.77
C TRP A 172 20.89 -3.37 11.45
N ASN A 173 21.96 -2.62 11.22
CA ASN A 173 22.13 -1.26 11.73
C ASN A 173 21.12 -0.25 11.17
N GLU A 174 20.51 -0.53 10.01
CA GLU A 174 19.49 0.30 9.35
C GLU A 174 18.08 -0.29 9.54
N ALA A 175 17.99 -1.55 10.02
CA ALA A 175 16.76 -2.33 10.05
C ALA A 175 15.67 -1.72 10.95
N ILE A 176 16.03 -0.99 12.00
CA ILE A 176 15.05 -0.33 12.88
C ILE A 176 14.38 0.82 12.12
N ILE A 177 15.15 1.70 11.49
CA ILE A 177 14.63 2.85 10.73
C ILE A 177 13.77 2.37 9.55
N ALA A 178 14.26 1.40 8.79
CA ALA A 178 13.47 0.79 7.73
C ALA A 178 12.22 0.08 8.28
N GLY A 179 12.32 -0.54 9.44
CA GLY A 179 11.22 -1.16 10.17
C GLY A 179 10.15 -0.15 10.59
N GLU A 180 10.54 1.06 11.03
CA GLU A 180 9.61 2.15 11.32
C GLU A 180 8.79 2.52 10.10
N LEU A 181 9.44 2.73 8.95
CA LEU A 181 8.77 3.05 7.69
C LEU A 181 7.85 1.92 7.21
N LEU A 182 8.29 0.66 7.29
CA LEU A 182 7.47 -0.50 6.97
C LEU A 182 6.29 -0.64 7.91
N GLY A 183 6.50 -0.38 9.19
CA GLY A 183 5.46 -0.39 10.22
C GLY A 183 4.41 0.68 9.97
N ILE A 184 4.83 1.91 9.71
CA ILE A 184 3.96 3.03 9.35
C ILE A 184 3.16 2.70 8.08
N LYS A 185 3.82 2.23 7.02
CA LYS A 185 3.15 1.85 5.79
C LYS A 185 2.08 0.77 6.01
N THR A 186 2.38 -0.22 6.86
CA THR A 186 1.48 -1.36 7.10
C THR A 186 0.31 -1.01 8.00
N THR A 187 0.53 -0.16 9.00
CA THR A 187 -0.50 0.20 10.01
C THR A 187 -1.30 1.43 9.61
N LEU A 188 -0.69 2.35 8.91
CA LEU A 188 -1.32 3.59 8.44
C LEU A 188 -1.53 3.54 6.93
N ASN A 189 -0.55 4.01 6.18
CA ASN A 189 -0.51 3.97 4.71
C ASN A 189 0.79 4.56 4.17
N GLU A 190 0.93 4.49 2.84
CA GLU A 190 2.06 5.04 2.10
C GLU A 190 2.16 6.56 2.18
N PHE A 191 1.06 7.31 2.22
CA PHE A 191 1.08 8.79 2.28
C PHE A 191 1.66 9.34 3.58
N VAL A 192 1.76 8.53 4.62
CA VAL A 192 2.46 8.89 5.87
C VAL A 192 3.89 8.37 5.87
N ALA A 193 4.12 7.16 5.34
CA ALA A 193 5.45 6.53 5.35
C ALA A 193 6.46 7.23 4.41
N TYR A 194 6.05 7.60 3.19
CA TYR A 194 6.97 8.20 2.22
C TYR A 194 7.45 9.62 2.58
N PRO A 195 6.63 10.53 3.14
CA PRO A 195 7.16 11.76 3.73
C PRO A 195 8.18 11.50 4.85
N GLY A 196 7.96 10.45 5.66
CA GLY A 196 8.95 10.01 6.66
C GLY A 196 10.27 9.60 6.01
N LEU A 197 10.22 8.80 4.93
CA LEU A 197 11.40 8.43 4.16
C LEU A 197 12.10 9.66 3.54
N ALA A 198 11.34 10.62 3.02
CA ALA A 198 11.87 11.86 2.46
C ALA A 198 12.53 12.76 3.51
N ALA A 199 12.10 12.69 4.76
CA ALA A 199 12.61 13.49 5.86
C ALA A 199 13.87 12.92 6.52
N LEU A 200 14.27 11.68 6.18
CA LEU A 200 15.49 11.07 6.74
C LEU A 200 16.74 11.86 6.35
N GLU A 201 17.64 12.01 7.32
CA GLU A 201 18.93 12.67 7.08
C GLU A 201 19.86 11.80 6.21
N ASN A 202 20.79 12.45 5.54
CA ASN A 202 21.80 11.76 4.74
C ASN A 202 22.68 10.87 5.62
N GLY A 203 22.62 9.56 5.37
CA GLY A 203 23.41 8.55 6.09
C GLY A 203 22.62 7.71 7.08
N GLU A 204 21.36 8.01 7.37
CA GLU A 204 20.50 7.15 8.21
C GLU A 204 20.14 5.84 7.52
N LEU A 205 19.90 5.89 6.21
CA LEU A 205 19.79 4.71 5.35
C LEU A 205 20.79 4.81 4.19
N SER A 206 21.41 3.70 3.83
CA SER A 206 22.22 3.59 2.63
C SER A 206 21.37 3.71 1.37
N ASP A 207 21.93 4.16 0.25
CA ASP A 207 21.20 4.31 -1.02
C ASP A 207 20.53 2.99 -1.45
N LYS A 208 21.17 1.86 -1.16
CA LYS A 208 20.60 0.53 -1.41
C LYS A 208 19.36 0.24 -0.56
N SER A 209 19.32 0.73 0.67
CA SER A 209 18.20 0.50 1.59
C SER A 209 17.04 1.48 1.37
N LYS A 210 17.31 2.60 0.72
CA LYS A 210 16.29 3.58 0.32
C LYS A 210 15.48 3.12 -0.91
N LEU A 211 16.08 2.30 -1.78
CA LEU A 211 15.48 1.73 -3.00
C LEU A 211 14.76 0.42 -2.73
#